data_52cf5a936b40463864163b82d0e3f115
#
_entry.id   52cf5a936b40463864163b82d0e3f115
#
_cell.length_a   1.000
_cell.length_b   1.000
_cell.length_c   1.000
_cell.angle_alpha   90.00
_cell.angle_beta   90.00
_cell.angle_gamma   90.00
#
_symmetry.space_group_name_H-M   'P 1'
#
loop_
_entity.id
_entity.type
_entity.pdbx_description
1 polymer ?
#
loop_
_entity_poly.entity_id
_entity_poly.type
_entity_poly.pdbx_seq_one_letter_code
_entity_poly.pdbx_strand_id
1 'polypeptide(L)'
;MKLTILGGGGFRVPLVYGALLGDHAEGRVSRVTLYDTDAGRLTAVARVLAEQAQGVPDAPAVVTTDDLDEALRGADFVFSAIRVGGLEGRAADERVALDQGVLGQETVGAGGIAYGLRTVPVALDLARRIARLAPHAWVINFTNPAGLVTEAMSRHLGDRVIGICDSPVGLGRRIARVLGADPDRAWIDYVGLNHLGWVRALHIDGRDELPRLLADPALLGSFEEGRLFGADWLRSLGAVPNEYLHYYYFNREAVRAYQEAEQTRGAFLRDQQEGFYARMKDPAAPALATWDRTRAEREATYMAENRDAAGAGEREESDLESGGYEQVALALMRAIARDERTGLILDVRNRATLSVLDADAVVEVPCLVDANGAHPVAVDPLPYHAVGLVTAVKAVERAVLEAAESGSRSAAVRAFALHPLVDSVTVARRLVEGYREVHPGLAYLDRP
;
A
#
# COMPACT_ATOMS: atom_id res chain seq x y z
N MET A 1 11.08 9.53 20.97
CA MET A 1 10.77 10.23 19.71
C MET A 1 9.27 10.41 19.57
N LYS A 2 8.86 11.37 18.71
CA LYS A 2 7.46 11.65 18.35
C LYS A 2 7.12 11.08 16.97
N LEU A 3 6.12 10.21 16.90
CA LEU A 3 5.47 9.78 15.66
C LEU A 3 4.16 10.55 15.47
N THR A 4 3.97 11.18 14.32
CA THR A 4 2.69 11.76 13.92
C THR A 4 2.04 10.84 12.88
N ILE A 5 0.79 10.43 13.10
CA ILE A 5 0.01 9.61 12.16
C ILE A 5 -1.04 10.49 11.49
N LEU A 6 -0.88 10.72 10.19
CA LEU A 6 -1.85 11.38 9.33
C LEU A 6 -2.88 10.34 8.86
N GLY A 7 -4.16 10.60 9.07
CA GLY A 7 -5.22 9.60 8.99
C GLY A 7 -5.33 8.80 10.30
N GLY A 8 -5.10 9.47 11.44
CA GLY A 8 -5.07 8.87 12.78
C GLY A 8 -6.38 8.26 13.25
N GLY A 9 -7.52 8.62 12.62
CA GLY A 9 -8.81 7.95 12.78
C GLY A 9 -8.98 6.69 11.92
N GLY A 10 -7.96 6.27 11.19
CA GLY A 10 -8.02 5.13 10.29
C GLY A 10 -8.08 3.78 10.99
N PHE A 11 -8.88 2.86 10.44
CA PHE A 11 -9.13 1.52 11.00
C PHE A 11 -7.85 0.67 11.22
N ARG A 12 -6.77 0.93 10.48
CA ARG A 12 -5.51 0.17 10.56
C ARG A 12 -4.47 0.78 11.53
N VAL A 13 -4.73 1.95 12.09
CA VAL A 13 -3.83 2.62 13.05
C VAL A 13 -3.48 1.76 14.28
N PRO A 14 -4.43 0.99 14.86
CA PRO A 14 -4.11 0.12 15.99
C PRO A 14 -3.03 -0.93 15.71
N LEU A 15 -2.81 -1.35 14.46
CA LEU A 15 -1.70 -2.26 14.11
C LEU A 15 -0.35 -1.56 14.29
N VAL A 16 -0.22 -0.32 13.81
CA VAL A 16 1.02 0.46 13.96
C VAL A 16 1.31 0.70 15.45
N TYR A 17 0.29 1.08 16.23
CA TYR A 17 0.48 1.31 17.66
C TYR A 17 0.83 0.01 18.39
N GLY A 18 0.16 -1.11 18.07
CA GLY A 18 0.47 -2.43 18.62
C GLY A 18 1.94 -2.85 18.40
N ALA A 19 2.49 -2.59 17.20
CA ALA A 19 3.90 -2.84 16.93
C ALA A 19 4.83 -1.99 17.82
N LEU A 20 4.48 -0.72 18.09
CA LEU A 20 5.25 0.15 18.97
C LEU A 20 5.25 -0.31 20.44
N LEU A 21 4.18 -0.98 20.91
CA LEU A 21 4.10 -1.49 22.27
C LEU A 21 5.16 -2.56 22.59
N GLY A 22 5.65 -3.27 21.57
CA GLY A 22 6.73 -4.25 21.72
C GLY A 22 8.14 -3.65 21.65
N ASP A 23 8.28 -2.34 21.48
CA ASP A 23 9.58 -1.67 21.37
C ASP A 23 9.95 -0.94 22.67
N HIS A 24 10.83 -1.54 23.46
CA HIS A 24 11.26 -1.03 24.77
C HIS A 24 12.67 -0.42 24.77
N ALA A 25 13.36 -0.40 23.63
CA ALA A 25 14.74 0.04 23.56
C ALA A 25 14.87 1.58 23.66
N GLU A 26 16.05 2.06 24.01
CA GLU A 26 16.37 3.48 23.98
C GLU A 26 16.20 4.04 22.54
N GLY A 27 15.76 5.29 22.42
CA GLY A 27 15.47 5.89 21.12
C GLY A 27 14.14 5.42 20.48
N ARG A 28 13.26 4.73 21.21
CA ARG A 28 11.92 4.33 20.74
C ARG A 28 10.97 5.52 20.57
N VAL A 29 9.88 5.30 19.88
CA VAL A 29 8.74 6.21 19.86
C VAL A 29 8.08 6.20 21.25
N SER A 30 8.06 7.36 21.92
CA SER A 30 7.43 7.55 23.23
C SER A 30 6.16 8.41 23.19
N ARG A 31 5.89 9.05 22.06
CA ARG A 31 4.69 9.85 21.83
C ARG A 31 4.12 9.59 20.44
N VAL A 32 2.83 9.33 20.35
CA VAL A 32 2.07 9.21 19.11
C VAL A 32 1.04 10.34 19.06
N THR A 33 1.08 11.15 18.00
CA THR A 33 0.07 12.17 17.72
C THR A 33 -0.81 11.68 16.56
N LEU A 34 -2.08 11.51 16.82
CA LEU A 34 -3.08 11.14 15.82
C LEU A 34 -3.71 12.40 15.25
N TYR A 35 -3.59 12.60 13.95
CA TYR A 35 -4.28 13.66 13.22
C TYR A 35 -5.30 13.07 12.26
N ASP A 36 -6.53 13.57 12.29
CA ASP A 36 -7.57 13.27 11.30
C ASP A 36 -8.54 14.43 11.20
N THR A 37 -9.24 14.55 10.08
CA THR A 37 -10.32 15.52 9.88
C THR A 37 -11.65 15.08 10.48
N ASP A 38 -11.76 13.81 10.91
CA ASP A 38 -12.94 13.21 11.55
C ASP A 38 -12.68 12.97 13.05
N ALA A 39 -13.18 13.87 13.89
CA ALA A 39 -13.02 13.78 15.35
C ALA A 39 -13.69 12.53 15.95
N GLY A 40 -14.78 12.04 15.35
CA GLY A 40 -15.46 10.82 15.79
C GLY A 40 -14.60 9.58 15.57
N ARG A 41 -13.95 9.49 14.42
CA ARG A 41 -13.00 8.41 14.13
C ARG A 41 -11.75 8.50 15.00
N LEU A 42 -11.20 9.70 15.22
CA LEU A 42 -10.09 9.90 16.16
C LEU A 42 -10.43 9.36 17.56
N THR A 43 -11.62 9.72 18.08
CA THR A 43 -12.08 9.24 19.39
C THR A 43 -12.21 7.73 19.44
N ALA A 44 -12.78 7.12 18.39
CA ALA A 44 -12.95 5.66 18.31
C ALA A 44 -11.61 4.94 18.32
N VAL A 45 -10.66 5.37 17.49
CA VAL A 45 -9.33 4.78 17.41
C VAL A 45 -8.55 5.01 18.71
N ALA A 46 -8.57 6.21 19.28
CA ALA A 46 -7.89 6.50 20.54
C ALA A 46 -8.35 5.58 21.68
N ARG A 47 -9.66 5.20 21.74
CA ARG A 47 -10.17 4.22 22.69
C ARG A 47 -9.56 2.83 22.48
N VAL A 48 -9.45 2.38 21.22
CA VAL A 48 -8.78 1.09 20.91
C VAL A 48 -7.34 1.12 21.40
N LEU A 49 -6.60 2.20 21.10
CA LEU A 49 -5.21 2.32 21.53
C LEU A 49 -5.05 2.37 23.04
N ALA A 50 -5.97 3.04 23.74
CA ALA A 50 -5.99 3.08 25.21
C ALA A 50 -6.17 1.68 25.83
N GLU A 51 -7.05 0.85 25.25
CA GLU A 51 -7.23 -0.54 25.69
C GLU A 51 -6.01 -1.41 25.34
N GLN A 52 -5.36 -1.22 24.17
CA GLN A 52 -4.12 -1.91 23.81
C GLN A 52 -2.97 -1.58 24.79
N ALA A 53 -2.89 -0.35 25.28
CA ALA A 53 -1.85 0.11 26.17
C ALA A 53 -2.03 -0.38 27.63
N GLN A 54 -3.18 -0.95 27.98
CA GLN A 54 -3.44 -1.41 29.35
C GLN A 54 -2.45 -2.47 29.80
N GLY A 55 -1.78 -2.20 30.92
CA GLY A 55 -0.79 -3.12 31.49
C GLY A 55 0.56 -3.18 30.75
N VAL A 56 0.75 -2.39 29.70
CA VAL A 56 2.02 -2.32 28.99
C VAL A 56 2.90 -1.23 29.61
N PRO A 57 4.04 -1.58 30.24
CA PRO A 57 4.97 -0.59 30.77
C PRO A 57 5.49 0.32 29.65
N ASP A 58 5.62 1.61 29.95
CA ASP A 58 6.21 2.60 29.02
C ASP A 58 5.51 2.69 27.65
N ALA A 59 4.22 2.34 27.55
CA ALA A 59 3.44 2.51 26.32
C ALA A 59 3.55 3.96 25.82
N PRO A 60 3.68 4.19 24.49
CA PRO A 60 3.74 5.52 23.94
C PRO A 60 2.50 6.33 24.30
N ALA A 61 2.70 7.58 24.78
CA ALA A 61 1.60 8.49 25.07
C ALA A 61 0.85 8.87 23.79
N VAL A 62 -0.47 8.74 23.75
CA VAL A 62 -1.33 9.07 22.61
C VAL A 62 -1.96 10.44 22.81
N VAL A 63 -1.87 11.29 21.79
CA VAL A 63 -2.52 12.62 21.72
C VAL A 63 -3.29 12.69 20.41
N THR A 64 -4.50 13.24 20.45
CA THR A 64 -5.35 13.47 19.27
C THR A 64 -5.47 14.96 18.97
N THR A 65 -5.46 15.34 17.70
CA THR A 65 -5.69 16.71 17.24
C THR A 65 -6.30 16.73 15.85
N ASP A 66 -7.09 17.76 15.55
CA ASP A 66 -7.59 18.10 14.21
C ASP A 66 -6.82 19.26 13.58
N ASP A 67 -5.82 19.79 14.29
CA ASP A 67 -4.88 20.80 13.79
C ASP A 67 -3.63 20.11 13.21
N LEU A 68 -3.52 20.14 11.87
CA LEU A 68 -2.40 19.54 11.15
C LEU A 68 -1.06 20.18 11.52
N ASP A 69 -1.02 21.50 11.68
CA ASP A 69 0.23 22.20 11.98
C ASP A 69 0.71 21.87 13.40
N GLU A 70 -0.20 21.72 14.37
CA GLU A 70 0.11 21.22 15.71
C GLU A 70 0.64 19.78 15.66
N ALA A 71 -0.03 18.91 14.89
CA ALA A 71 0.38 17.51 14.73
C ALA A 71 1.81 17.37 14.22
N LEU A 72 2.19 18.19 13.23
CA LEU A 72 3.50 18.12 12.56
C LEU A 72 4.65 18.67 13.38
N ARG A 73 4.42 19.73 14.20
CA ARG A 73 5.52 20.34 14.97
C ARG A 73 6.23 19.35 15.88
N GLY A 74 7.54 19.29 15.72
CA GLY A 74 8.41 18.42 16.53
C GLY A 74 8.23 16.92 16.25
N ALA A 75 7.67 16.54 15.10
CA ALA A 75 7.65 15.15 14.67
C ALA A 75 9.05 14.71 14.23
N ASP A 76 9.48 13.54 14.71
CA ASP A 76 10.67 12.83 14.23
C ASP A 76 10.29 11.93 13.04
N PHE A 77 9.09 11.34 13.12
CA PHE A 77 8.49 10.54 12.06
C PHE A 77 7.06 10.99 11.77
N VAL A 78 6.68 10.92 10.50
CA VAL A 78 5.31 11.10 10.03
C VAL A 78 4.88 9.83 9.30
N PHE A 79 3.87 9.15 9.81
CA PHE A 79 3.24 8.01 9.12
C PHE A 79 2.01 8.49 8.38
N SER A 80 2.04 8.45 7.04
CA SER A 80 0.93 8.90 6.20
C SER A 80 0.05 7.71 5.81
N ALA A 81 -1.19 7.69 6.29
CA ALA A 81 -2.20 6.68 6.01
C ALA A 81 -3.57 7.31 5.70
N ILE A 82 -3.56 8.44 5.03
CA ILE A 82 -4.78 9.15 4.64
C ILE A 82 -5.55 8.40 3.56
N ARG A 83 -6.86 8.59 3.54
CA ARG A 83 -7.74 8.12 2.45
C ARG A 83 -8.66 9.24 2.01
N VAL A 84 -8.26 9.94 0.95
CA VAL A 84 -9.06 11.03 0.37
C VAL A 84 -10.34 10.45 -0.24
N GLY A 85 -11.49 10.94 0.22
CA GLY A 85 -12.81 10.44 -0.17
C GLY A 85 -13.31 9.24 0.66
N GLY A 86 -12.52 8.72 1.61
CA GLY A 86 -12.93 7.62 2.47
C GLY A 86 -13.24 6.32 1.71
N LEU A 87 -14.03 5.45 2.32
CA LEU A 87 -14.51 4.20 1.68
C LEU A 87 -15.67 4.43 0.74
N GLU A 88 -16.43 5.52 0.90
CA GLU A 88 -17.42 5.96 -0.09
C GLU A 88 -16.73 6.25 -1.42
N GLY A 89 -15.63 7.01 -1.39
CA GLY A 89 -14.86 7.29 -2.59
C GLY A 89 -14.34 6.01 -3.27
N ARG A 90 -13.89 5.03 -2.48
CA ARG A 90 -13.47 3.74 -3.02
C ARG A 90 -14.63 2.98 -3.67
N ALA A 91 -15.78 2.88 -3.01
CA ALA A 91 -16.96 2.20 -3.56
C ALA A 91 -17.44 2.86 -4.87
N ALA A 92 -17.37 4.20 -4.93
CA ALA A 92 -17.67 4.95 -6.15
C ALA A 92 -16.64 4.68 -7.27
N ASP A 93 -15.33 4.62 -6.93
CA ASP A 93 -14.28 4.29 -7.90
C ASP A 93 -14.51 2.92 -8.56
N GLU A 94 -14.83 1.92 -7.74
CA GLU A 94 -15.11 0.57 -8.23
C GLU A 94 -16.34 0.56 -9.15
N ARG A 95 -17.42 1.25 -8.77
CA ARG A 95 -18.66 1.29 -9.54
C ARG A 95 -18.49 1.97 -10.90
N VAL A 96 -17.90 3.17 -10.93
CA VAL A 96 -17.70 3.93 -12.17
C VAL A 96 -16.90 3.13 -13.19
N ALA A 97 -15.86 2.41 -12.74
CA ALA A 97 -15.06 1.57 -13.62
C ALA A 97 -15.87 0.38 -14.17
N LEU A 98 -16.56 -0.35 -13.30
CA LEU A 98 -17.35 -1.51 -13.69
C LEU A 98 -18.50 -1.16 -14.64
N ASP A 99 -19.12 0.00 -14.49
CA ASP A 99 -20.14 0.52 -15.40
C ASP A 99 -19.59 0.79 -16.83
N GLN A 100 -18.27 0.96 -16.95
CA GLN A 100 -17.58 1.06 -18.24
C GLN A 100 -16.94 -0.27 -18.70
N GLY A 101 -17.17 -1.36 -17.97
CA GLY A 101 -16.65 -2.69 -18.31
C GLY A 101 -15.16 -2.87 -18.04
N VAL A 102 -14.55 -2.02 -17.21
CA VAL A 102 -13.13 -2.12 -16.83
C VAL A 102 -12.96 -2.32 -15.34
N LEU A 103 -11.77 -2.75 -14.92
CA LEU A 103 -11.47 -3.00 -13.52
C LEU A 103 -11.42 -1.71 -12.68
N GLY A 104 -12.15 -1.70 -11.56
CA GLY A 104 -12.19 -0.63 -10.57
C GLY A 104 -11.47 -0.95 -9.25
N GLN A 105 -10.39 -1.73 -9.28
CA GLN A 105 -9.65 -2.05 -8.06
C GLN A 105 -9.02 -0.79 -7.43
N GLU A 106 -8.88 -0.78 -6.09
CA GLU A 106 -8.48 0.39 -5.29
C GLU A 106 -7.19 1.08 -5.77
N THR A 107 -6.19 0.30 -6.19
CA THR A 107 -4.84 0.79 -6.50
C THR A 107 -4.36 0.42 -7.90
N VAL A 108 -5.12 -0.40 -8.62
CA VAL A 108 -4.81 -0.92 -9.94
C VAL A 108 -5.91 -0.53 -10.92
N GLY A 109 -5.55 -0.22 -12.15
CA GLY A 109 -6.52 0.13 -13.19
C GLY A 109 -7.17 1.50 -12.99
N ALA A 110 -8.40 1.62 -13.45
CA ALA A 110 -9.15 2.88 -13.41
C ALA A 110 -9.40 3.39 -11.99
N GLY A 111 -9.66 2.49 -11.04
CA GLY A 111 -9.83 2.86 -9.63
C GLY A 111 -8.57 3.47 -9.02
N GLY A 112 -7.39 2.88 -9.29
CA GLY A 112 -6.11 3.41 -8.82
C GLY A 112 -5.79 4.80 -9.37
N ILE A 113 -6.10 5.04 -10.66
CA ILE A 113 -5.94 6.36 -11.28
C ILE A 113 -6.86 7.38 -10.62
N ALA A 114 -8.15 7.06 -10.44
CA ALA A 114 -9.12 7.95 -9.80
C ALA A 114 -8.72 8.28 -8.36
N TYR A 115 -8.26 7.28 -7.61
CA TYR A 115 -7.75 7.47 -6.25
C TYR A 115 -6.49 8.36 -6.25
N GLY A 116 -5.56 8.15 -7.18
CA GLY A 116 -4.38 8.99 -7.36
C GLY A 116 -4.73 10.44 -7.67
N LEU A 117 -5.63 10.70 -8.61
CA LEU A 117 -6.09 12.04 -8.96
C LEU A 117 -6.67 12.79 -7.75
N ARG A 118 -7.38 12.12 -6.83
CA ARG A 118 -7.88 12.76 -5.59
C ARG A 118 -6.80 12.94 -4.54
N THR A 119 -5.87 12.00 -4.43
CA THR A 119 -4.91 11.93 -3.34
C THR A 119 -3.68 12.79 -3.57
N VAL A 120 -3.16 12.83 -4.79
CA VAL A 120 -1.91 13.56 -5.12
C VAL A 120 -1.96 15.04 -4.75
N PRO A 121 -3.01 15.83 -5.04
CA PRO A 121 -3.05 17.24 -4.63
C PRO A 121 -2.94 17.42 -3.11
N VAL A 122 -3.59 16.54 -2.33
CA VAL A 122 -3.52 16.56 -0.86
C VAL A 122 -2.13 16.16 -0.37
N ALA A 123 -1.55 15.12 -0.96
CA ALA A 123 -0.20 14.65 -0.63
C ALA A 123 0.88 15.71 -0.90
N LEU A 124 0.77 16.45 -1.99
CA LEU A 124 1.66 17.59 -2.30
C LEU A 124 1.53 18.71 -1.28
N ASP A 125 0.31 19.05 -0.83
CA ASP A 125 0.13 20.04 0.23
C ASP A 125 0.71 19.57 1.57
N LEU A 126 0.46 18.32 1.95
CA LEU A 126 1.06 17.70 3.13
C LEU A 126 2.59 17.73 3.07
N ALA A 127 3.18 17.36 1.94
CA ALA A 127 4.63 17.36 1.77
C ALA A 127 5.24 18.76 1.96
N ARG A 128 4.61 19.81 1.40
CA ARG A 128 5.04 21.20 1.61
C ARG A 128 4.94 21.63 3.08
N ARG A 129 3.87 21.25 3.77
CA ARG A 129 3.69 21.57 5.20
C ARG A 129 4.70 20.83 6.06
N ILE A 130 4.95 19.54 5.79
CA ILE A 130 5.97 18.74 6.48
C ILE A 130 7.35 19.38 6.28
N ALA A 131 7.73 19.71 5.04
CA ALA A 131 9.01 20.35 4.75
C ALA A 131 9.23 21.67 5.53
N ARG A 132 8.15 22.40 5.82
CA ARG A 132 8.20 23.66 6.57
C ARG A 132 8.20 23.46 8.09
N LEU A 133 7.34 22.56 8.61
CA LEU A 133 7.04 22.46 10.05
C LEU A 133 7.83 21.36 10.76
N ALA A 134 8.25 20.34 10.03
CA ALA A 134 9.05 19.23 10.51
C ALA A 134 10.17 18.89 9.50
N PRO A 135 11.09 19.82 9.20
CA PRO A 135 12.06 19.68 8.10
C PRO A 135 13.04 18.50 8.26
N HIS A 136 13.15 17.95 9.47
CA HIS A 136 14.03 16.81 9.77
C HIS A 136 13.26 15.49 9.88
N ALA A 137 11.92 15.53 9.85
CA ALA A 137 11.12 14.31 9.96
C ALA A 137 11.31 13.37 8.75
N TRP A 138 11.33 12.08 9.04
CA TRP A 138 11.17 11.05 8.02
C TRP A 138 9.70 10.77 7.81
N VAL A 139 9.29 10.65 6.55
CA VAL A 139 7.91 10.34 6.19
C VAL A 139 7.84 8.89 5.72
N ILE A 140 7.02 8.10 6.40
CA ILE A 140 6.69 6.73 6.01
C ILE A 140 5.32 6.79 5.32
N ASN A 141 5.31 6.62 4.01
CA ASN A 141 4.08 6.70 3.24
C ASN A 141 3.44 5.33 3.08
N PHE A 142 2.25 5.17 3.65
CA PHE A 142 1.35 4.04 3.45
C PHE A 142 0.05 4.46 2.73
N THR A 143 -0.06 5.74 2.36
CA THR A 143 -1.18 6.25 1.56
C THR A 143 -1.09 5.74 0.14
N ASN A 144 -2.15 5.11 -0.32
CA ASN A 144 -2.24 4.54 -1.66
C ASN A 144 -2.75 5.54 -2.72
N PRO A 145 -2.40 5.29 -3.99
CA PRO A 145 -1.42 4.33 -4.52
C PRO A 145 0.00 4.67 -4.06
N ALA A 146 0.65 3.76 -3.29
CA ALA A 146 1.80 4.14 -2.48
C ALA A 146 3.00 4.62 -3.30
N GLY A 147 3.34 3.96 -4.42
CA GLY A 147 4.43 4.41 -5.29
C GLY A 147 4.19 5.80 -5.87
N LEU A 148 2.99 6.04 -6.42
CA LEU A 148 2.57 7.33 -6.98
C LEU A 148 2.60 8.47 -5.94
N VAL A 149 2.04 8.21 -4.74
CA VAL A 149 1.99 9.21 -3.66
C VAL A 149 3.39 9.49 -3.12
N THR A 150 4.23 8.48 -2.96
CA THR A 150 5.63 8.65 -2.56
C THR A 150 6.39 9.49 -3.58
N GLU A 151 6.18 9.25 -4.88
CA GLU A 151 6.78 10.05 -5.95
C GLU A 151 6.32 11.51 -5.92
N ALA A 152 5.02 11.75 -5.70
CA ALA A 152 4.50 13.11 -5.53
C ALA A 152 5.15 13.84 -4.34
N MET A 153 5.20 13.20 -3.18
CA MET A 153 5.76 13.77 -1.96
C MET A 153 7.28 13.98 -2.06
N SER A 154 8.01 13.12 -2.77
CA SER A 154 9.46 13.21 -2.93
C SER A 154 9.91 14.50 -3.61
N ARG A 155 9.06 15.15 -4.39
CA ARG A 155 9.32 16.46 -5.02
C ARG A 155 9.59 17.59 -4.02
N HIS A 156 9.08 17.44 -2.79
CA HIS A 156 9.27 18.41 -1.70
C HIS A 156 10.13 17.87 -0.56
N LEU A 157 10.14 16.54 -0.35
CA LEU A 157 10.81 15.89 0.77
C LEU A 157 12.11 15.18 0.38
N GLY A 158 12.35 15.00 -0.93
CA GLY A 158 13.50 14.24 -1.42
C GLY A 158 13.45 12.79 -0.94
N ASP A 159 14.59 12.28 -0.49
CA ASP A 159 14.73 10.89 -0.01
C ASP A 159 14.20 10.67 1.42
N ARG A 160 13.69 11.72 2.09
CA ARG A 160 13.08 11.58 3.41
C ARG A 160 11.63 11.12 3.38
N VAL A 161 11.06 10.86 2.22
CA VAL A 161 9.82 10.11 2.09
C VAL A 161 10.10 8.73 1.52
N ILE A 162 9.65 7.71 2.23
CA ILE A 162 9.83 6.30 1.90
C ILE A 162 8.44 5.65 1.92
N GLY A 163 8.06 5.04 0.81
CA GLY A 163 6.82 4.28 0.75
C GLY A 163 7.02 2.85 1.24
N ILE A 164 5.98 2.28 1.83
CA ILE A 164 5.99 0.92 2.34
C ILE A 164 4.77 0.12 1.87
N CYS A 165 4.99 -1.18 1.67
CA CYS A 165 3.96 -2.18 1.42
C CYS A 165 4.30 -3.47 2.18
N ASP A 166 3.28 -4.22 2.58
CA ASP A 166 3.44 -5.53 3.21
C ASP A 166 3.50 -6.69 2.20
N SER A 167 2.94 -6.51 1.02
CA SER A 167 2.84 -7.56 0.00
C SER A 167 4.18 -8.19 -0.41
N PRO A 168 5.25 -7.43 -0.75
CA PRO A 168 6.52 -8.03 -1.16
C PRO A 168 7.18 -8.86 -0.07
N VAL A 169 7.18 -8.35 1.15
CA VAL A 169 7.76 -9.05 2.31
C VAL A 169 6.92 -10.29 2.63
N GLY A 170 5.60 -10.14 2.63
CA GLY A 170 4.67 -11.26 2.86
C GLY A 170 4.88 -12.39 1.85
N LEU A 171 4.95 -12.07 0.56
CA LEU A 171 5.23 -13.03 -0.51
C LEU A 171 6.56 -13.74 -0.29
N GLY A 172 7.64 -13.01 -0.06
CA GLY A 172 8.96 -13.61 0.17
C GLY A 172 9.00 -14.52 1.40
N ARG A 173 8.34 -14.13 2.51
CA ARG A 173 8.25 -14.95 3.72
C ARG A 173 7.43 -16.22 3.50
N ARG A 174 6.33 -16.16 2.75
CA ARG A 174 5.56 -17.36 2.37
C ARG A 174 6.42 -18.33 1.55
N ILE A 175 7.12 -17.84 0.54
CA ILE A 175 8.02 -18.66 -0.28
C ILE A 175 9.11 -19.31 0.58
N ALA A 176 9.76 -18.55 1.49
CA ALA A 176 10.80 -19.08 2.35
C ALA A 176 10.28 -20.24 3.23
N ARG A 177 9.09 -20.09 3.84
CA ARG A 177 8.47 -21.15 4.65
C ARG A 177 8.15 -22.41 3.83
N VAL A 178 7.58 -22.25 2.64
CA VAL A 178 7.27 -23.36 1.73
C VAL A 178 8.54 -24.13 1.34
N LEU A 179 9.66 -23.42 1.23
CA LEU A 179 10.97 -24.03 1.00
C LEU A 179 11.60 -24.64 2.26
N GLY A 180 10.93 -24.54 3.43
CA GLY A 180 11.43 -25.05 4.70
C GLY A 180 12.55 -24.21 5.34
N ALA A 181 12.64 -22.92 4.97
CA ALA A 181 13.66 -22.01 5.46
C ALA A 181 13.11 -21.00 6.47
N ASP A 182 13.99 -20.49 7.32
CA ASP A 182 13.69 -19.35 8.18
C ASP A 182 13.57 -18.07 7.31
N PRO A 183 12.39 -17.42 7.30
CA PRO A 183 12.17 -16.21 6.51
C PRO A 183 13.12 -15.05 6.85
N ASP A 184 13.62 -14.98 8.09
CA ASP A 184 14.52 -13.91 8.52
C ASP A 184 15.97 -14.12 8.02
N ARG A 185 16.28 -15.29 7.47
CA ARG A 185 17.55 -15.62 6.81
C ARG A 185 17.47 -15.56 5.28
N ALA A 186 16.31 -15.33 4.73
CA ALA A 186 16.12 -15.26 3.28
C ALA A 186 16.40 -13.83 2.76
N TRP A 187 17.19 -13.76 1.68
CA TRP A 187 17.30 -12.54 0.87
C TRP A 187 16.35 -12.64 -0.32
N ILE A 188 15.45 -11.65 -0.42
CA ILE A 188 14.41 -11.63 -1.44
C ILE A 188 14.80 -10.63 -2.52
N ASP A 189 15.10 -11.09 -3.73
CA ASP A 189 15.25 -10.25 -4.91
C ASP A 189 13.87 -9.95 -5.50
N TYR A 190 13.26 -8.88 -5.01
CA TYR A 190 11.96 -8.38 -5.47
C TYR A 190 12.14 -7.06 -6.20
N VAL A 191 11.54 -6.90 -7.37
CA VAL A 191 11.74 -5.72 -8.20
C VAL A 191 10.47 -5.34 -8.95
N GLY A 192 10.16 -4.05 -8.96
CA GLY A 192 9.05 -3.51 -9.73
C GLY A 192 8.60 -2.12 -9.29
N LEU A 193 7.29 -1.89 -9.38
CA LEU A 193 6.57 -0.77 -8.80
C LEU A 193 5.66 -1.29 -7.70
N ASN A 194 5.18 -0.41 -6.85
CA ASN A 194 4.20 -0.79 -5.83
C ASN A 194 2.99 -1.48 -6.49
N HIS A 195 2.62 -2.67 -5.99
CA HIS A 195 1.59 -3.54 -6.54
C HIS A 195 1.85 -4.03 -7.99
N LEU A 196 3.07 -3.92 -8.47
CA LEU A 196 3.48 -4.38 -9.81
C LEU A 196 4.93 -4.85 -9.77
N GLY A 197 5.20 -5.92 -9.07
CA GLY A 197 6.57 -6.44 -8.89
C GLY A 197 6.62 -7.96 -8.79
N TRP A 198 7.84 -8.49 -8.84
CA TRP A 198 8.14 -9.92 -8.93
C TRP A 198 9.27 -10.32 -8.00
N VAL A 199 9.13 -11.45 -7.30
CA VAL A 199 10.25 -12.19 -6.72
C VAL A 199 10.95 -12.93 -7.85
N ARG A 200 12.22 -12.57 -8.12
CA ARG A 200 13.04 -13.13 -9.23
C ARG A 200 14.09 -14.11 -8.73
N ALA A 201 14.49 -13.98 -7.48
CA ALA A 201 15.37 -14.92 -6.79
C ALA A 201 15.06 -14.88 -5.29
N LEU A 202 15.28 -15.98 -4.61
CA LEU A 202 15.19 -16.08 -3.16
C LEU A 202 16.41 -16.85 -2.65
N HIS A 203 17.35 -16.11 -2.08
CA HIS A 203 18.61 -16.68 -1.61
C HIS A 203 18.50 -17.14 -0.16
N ILE A 204 18.84 -18.41 0.06
CA ILE A 204 18.94 -19.05 1.37
C ILE A 204 20.31 -19.70 1.46
N ASP A 205 21.08 -19.35 2.48
CA ASP A 205 22.44 -19.85 2.69
C ASP A 205 23.35 -19.76 1.44
N GLY A 206 23.21 -18.65 0.69
CA GLY A 206 24.01 -18.34 -0.49
C GLY A 206 23.57 -19.04 -1.77
N ARG A 207 22.39 -19.67 -1.80
CA ARG A 207 21.84 -20.36 -2.99
C ARG A 207 20.50 -19.74 -3.37
N ASP A 208 20.28 -19.53 -4.66
CA ASP A 208 18.96 -19.20 -5.16
C ASP A 208 18.08 -20.46 -5.17
N GLU A 209 17.04 -20.47 -4.35
CA GLU A 209 16.09 -21.56 -4.20
C GLU A 209 14.80 -21.37 -5.03
N LEU A 210 14.64 -20.26 -5.73
CA LEU A 210 13.48 -20.02 -6.59
C LEU A 210 13.34 -21.07 -7.71
N PRO A 211 14.40 -21.53 -8.39
CA PRO A 211 14.30 -22.60 -9.38
C PRO A 211 13.75 -23.91 -8.82
N ARG A 212 14.08 -24.26 -7.55
CA ARG A 212 13.52 -25.43 -6.87
C ARG A 212 12.03 -25.27 -6.62
N LEU A 213 11.58 -24.11 -6.16
CA LEU A 213 10.17 -23.80 -5.99
C LEU A 213 9.39 -23.97 -7.30
N LEU A 214 9.89 -23.34 -8.38
CA LEU A 214 9.24 -23.36 -9.70
C LEU A 214 9.19 -24.76 -10.32
N ALA A 215 10.15 -25.63 -10.00
CA ALA A 215 10.19 -27.01 -10.50
C ALA A 215 9.13 -27.92 -9.84
N ASP A 216 8.68 -27.61 -8.61
CA ASP A 216 7.80 -28.48 -7.82
C ASP A 216 6.36 -27.94 -7.77
N PRO A 217 5.41 -28.61 -8.46
CA PRO A 217 4.00 -28.19 -8.44
C PRO A 217 3.35 -28.27 -7.05
N ALA A 218 3.83 -29.18 -6.18
CA ALA A 218 3.27 -29.33 -4.84
C ALA A 218 3.66 -28.11 -3.97
N LEU A 219 4.92 -27.66 -4.06
CA LEU A 219 5.36 -26.44 -3.39
C LEU A 219 4.60 -25.22 -3.92
N LEU A 220 4.42 -25.10 -5.25
CA LEU A 220 3.65 -24.00 -5.84
C LEU A 220 2.19 -24.01 -5.39
N GLY A 221 1.57 -25.18 -5.22
CA GLY A 221 0.18 -25.29 -4.73
C GLY A 221 -0.01 -25.02 -3.23
N SER A 222 1.07 -24.89 -2.46
CA SER A 222 1.00 -24.78 -1.00
C SER A 222 1.00 -23.35 -0.44
N PHE A 223 0.99 -22.32 -1.28
CA PHE A 223 0.88 -20.92 -0.85
C PHE A 223 -0.04 -20.08 -1.77
N GLU A 224 -0.49 -18.95 -1.27
CA GLU A 224 -1.58 -18.17 -1.88
C GLU A 224 -1.29 -17.79 -3.34
N GLU A 225 -0.14 -17.19 -3.64
CA GLU A 225 0.19 -16.73 -4.99
C GLU A 225 0.42 -17.91 -5.95
N GLY A 226 0.95 -19.01 -5.45
CA GLY A 226 1.09 -20.23 -6.25
C GLY A 226 -0.24 -20.79 -6.70
N ARG A 227 -1.25 -20.81 -5.82
CA ARG A 227 -2.63 -21.18 -6.14
C ARG A 227 -3.32 -20.16 -7.05
N LEU A 228 -3.08 -18.86 -6.82
CA LEU A 228 -3.70 -17.76 -7.54
C LEU A 228 -3.27 -17.69 -9.01
N PHE A 229 -1.98 -17.91 -9.30
CA PHE A 229 -1.43 -17.80 -10.65
C PHE A 229 -1.33 -19.15 -11.39
N GLY A 230 -1.24 -20.24 -10.67
CA GLY A 230 -1.05 -21.56 -11.23
C GLY A 230 0.39 -21.87 -11.66
N ALA A 231 0.79 -23.12 -11.49
CA ALA A 231 2.17 -23.56 -11.67
C ALA A 231 2.73 -23.31 -13.09
N ASP A 232 1.92 -23.53 -14.12
CA ASP A 232 2.38 -23.41 -15.52
C ASP A 232 2.69 -21.95 -15.86
N TRP A 233 1.88 -21.01 -15.36
CA TRP A 233 2.12 -19.60 -15.59
C TRP A 233 3.36 -19.11 -14.84
N LEU A 234 3.55 -19.49 -13.57
CA LEU A 234 4.73 -19.12 -12.78
C LEU A 234 6.03 -19.66 -13.41
N ARG A 235 6.01 -20.89 -13.93
CA ARG A 235 7.15 -21.45 -14.68
C ARG A 235 7.44 -20.69 -15.95
N SER A 236 6.39 -20.29 -16.68
CA SER A 236 6.52 -19.50 -17.90
C SER A 236 7.15 -18.13 -17.65
N LEU A 237 6.83 -17.50 -16.51
CA LEU A 237 7.40 -16.24 -16.08
C LEU A 237 8.85 -16.39 -15.57
N GLY A 238 9.18 -17.54 -14.96
CA GLY A 238 10.45 -17.74 -14.26
C GLY A 238 10.58 -16.89 -12.98
N ALA A 239 9.46 -16.42 -12.44
CA ALA A 239 9.37 -15.51 -11.28
C ALA A 239 8.03 -15.69 -10.57
N VAL A 240 7.92 -15.25 -9.31
CA VAL A 240 6.64 -15.20 -8.60
C VAL A 240 6.16 -13.75 -8.53
N PRO A 241 5.05 -13.42 -9.22
CA PRO A 241 4.48 -12.08 -9.19
C PRO A 241 3.78 -11.80 -7.86
N ASN A 242 3.74 -10.52 -7.50
CA ASN A 242 2.89 -9.99 -6.46
C ASN A 242 1.41 -10.27 -6.79
N GLU A 243 0.57 -10.53 -5.80
CA GLU A 243 -0.85 -10.89 -5.94
C GLU A 243 -1.66 -9.88 -6.80
N TYR A 244 -1.29 -8.60 -6.79
CA TYR A 244 -1.96 -7.58 -7.61
C TYR A 244 -1.74 -7.76 -9.11
N LEU A 245 -0.68 -8.48 -9.52
CA LEU A 245 -0.46 -8.82 -10.93
C LEU A 245 -1.53 -9.77 -11.49
N HIS A 246 -2.32 -10.41 -10.64
CA HIS A 246 -3.51 -11.16 -11.07
C HIS A 246 -4.45 -10.28 -11.90
N TYR A 247 -4.64 -9.04 -11.53
CA TYR A 247 -5.47 -8.09 -12.28
C TYR A 247 -4.95 -7.78 -13.69
N TYR A 248 -3.65 -7.93 -13.93
CA TYR A 248 -3.04 -7.73 -15.24
C TYR A 248 -3.05 -9.00 -16.09
N TYR A 249 -2.74 -10.14 -15.48
CA TYR A 249 -2.63 -11.41 -16.21
C TYR A 249 -3.98 -12.09 -16.43
N PHE A 250 -4.94 -11.87 -15.53
CA PHE A 250 -6.28 -12.45 -15.55
C PHE A 250 -7.37 -11.37 -15.51
N ASN A 251 -7.16 -10.30 -16.29
CA ASN A 251 -8.03 -9.12 -16.23
C ASN A 251 -9.50 -9.42 -16.56
N ARG A 252 -9.76 -10.26 -17.55
CA ARG A 252 -11.12 -10.60 -17.97
C ARG A 252 -11.87 -11.37 -16.90
N GLU A 253 -11.17 -12.31 -16.27
CA GLU A 253 -11.67 -13.12 -15.15
C GLU A 253 -11.97 -12.23 -13.95
N ALA A 254 -11.03 -11.32 -13.61
CA ALA A 254 -11.20 -10.38 -12.51
C ALA A 254 -12.38 -9.42 -12.74
N VAL A 255 -12.50 -8.82 -13.94
CA VAL A 255 -13.64 -7.93 -14.26
C VAL A 255 -14.95 -8.68 -14.13
N ARG A 256 -15.04 -9.92 -14.67
CA ARG A 256 -16.25 -10.73 -14.57
C ARG A 256 -16.60 -11.05 -13.12
N ALA A 257 -15.63 -11.48 -12.32
CA ALA A 257 -15.84 -11.80 -10.89
C ALA A 257 -16.37 -10.58 -10.12
N TYR A 258 -15.82 -9.38 -10.38
CA TYR A 258 -16.31 -8.14 -9.76
C TYR A 258 -17.70 -7.72 -10.24
N GLN A 259 -18.07 -8.02 -11.50
CA GLN A 259 -19.41 -7.73 -12.03
C GLN A 259 -20.47 -8.69 -11.49
N GLU A 260 -20.09 -9.96 -11.24
CA GLU A 260 -20.99 -11.02 -10.73
C GLU A 260 -21.11 -10.99 -9.20
N ALA A 261 -20.17 -10.32 -8.49
CA ALA A 261 -20.21 -10.20 -7.03
C ALA A 261 -21.45 -9.40 -6.58
N GLU A 262 -22.12 -9.87 -5.52
CA GLU A 262 -23.26 -9.17 -4.90
C GLU A 262 -22.87 -7.77 -4.43
N GLN A 263 -21.62 -7.60 -3.98
CA GLN A 263 -21.09 -6.37 -3.43
C GLN A 263 -19.60 -6.23 -3.80
N THR A 264 -19.19 -5.03 -4.20
CA THR A 264 -17.76 -4.78 -4.42
C THR A 264 -16.99 -4.74 -3.09
N ARG A 265 -15.68 -4.99 -3.16
CA ARG A 265 -14.81 -4.94 -1.95
C ARG A 265 -14.88 -3.59 -1.24
N GLY A 266 -14.97 -2.49 -1.98
CA GLY A 266 -15.10 -1.14 -1.42
C GLY A 266 -16.40 -0.96 -0.66
N ALA A 267 -17.51 -1.41 -1.21
CA ALA A 267 -18.81 -1.37 -0.57
C ALA A 267 -18.84 -2.25 0.69
N PHE A 268 -18.33 -3.48 0.64
CA PHE A 268 -18.19 -4.36 1.80
C PHE A 268 -17.41 -3.69 2.94
N LEU A 269 -16.24 -3.14 2.64
CA LEU A 269 -15.39 -2.51 3.65
C LEU A 269 -16.01 -1.23 4.22
N ARG A 270 -16.76 -0.47 3.41
CA ARG A 270 -17.52 0.68 3.85
C ARG A 270 -18.53 0.27 4.93
N ASP A 271 -19.40 -0.67 4.60
CA ASP A 271 -20.48 -1.12 5.48
C ASP A 271 -19.93 -1.73 6.78
N GLN A 272 -18.86 -2.54 6.66
CA GLN A 272 -18.18 -3.14 7.80
C GLN A 272 -17.58 -2.09 8.74
N GLN A 273 -16.83 -1.13 8.21
CA GLN A 273 -16.18 -0.11 9.04
C GLN A 273 -17.17 0.92 9.57
N GLU A 274 -18.21 1.28 8.83
CA GLU A 274 -19.29 2.09 9.36
C GLU A 274 -19.97 1.41 10.55
N GLY A 275 -20.20 0.11 10.48
CA GLY A 275 -20.69 -0.71 11.60
C GLY A 275 -19.75 -0.67 12.81
N PHE A 276 -18.43 -0.69 12.59
CA PHE A 276 -17.44 -0.54 13.66
C PHE A 276 -17.53 0.86 14.30
N TYR A 277 -17.43 1.95 13.52
CA TYR A 277 -17.47 3.31 14.05
C TYR A 277 -18.82 3.65 14.69
N ALA A 278 -19.93 3.10 14.19
CA ALA A 278 -21.25 3.25 14.82
C ALA A 278 -21.28 2.62 16.22
N ARG A 279 -20.74 1.41 16.38
CA ARG A 279 -20.63 0.75 17.69
C ARG A 279 -19.73 1.53 18.66
N MET A 280 -18.68 2.16 18.16
CA MET A 280 -17.77 2.99 18.97
C MET A 280 -18.41 4.27 19.51
N LYS A 281 -19.60 4.67 19.06
CA LYS A 281 -20.37 5.77 19.67
C LYS A 281 -20.90 5.42 21.08
N ASP A 282 -21.04 4.12 21.38
CA ASP A 282 -21.35 3.66 22.73
C ASP A 282 -20.07 3.65 23.59
N PRO A 283 -19.98 4.47 24.65
CA PRO A 283 -18.82 4.48 25.54
C PRO A 283 -18.57 3.16 26.26
N ALA A 284 -19.63 2.33 26.44
CA ALA A 284 -19.53 1.04 27.13
C ALA A 284 -19.05 -0.11 26.19
N ALA A 285 -18.99 0.12 24.87
CA ALA A 285 -18.54 -0.90 23.94
C ALA A 285 -17.05 -1.22 24.16
N PRO A 286 -16.65 -2.53 24.24
CA PRO A 286 -15.26 -2.94 24.36
C PRO A 286 -14.53 -2.65 23.04
N ALA A 287 -13.71 -1.59 23.05
CA ALA A 287 -13.18 -1.02 21.82
C ALA A 287 -12.20 -1.97 21.10
N LEU A 288 -11.24 -2.53 21.84
CA LEU A 288 -10.25 -3.45 21.29
C LEU A 288 -10.90 -4.74 20.77
N ALA A 289 -11.74 -5.39 21.55
CA ALA A 289 -12.42 -6.63 21.15
C ALA A 289 -13.34 -6.43 19.94
N THR A 290 -13.98 -5.25 19.82
CA THR A 290 -14.80 -4.92 18.66
C THR A 290 -13.94 -4.70 17.41
N TRP A 291 -12.83 -4.01 17.57
CA TRP A 291 -11.86 -3.81 16.49
C TRP A 291 -11.24 -5.12 16.02
N ASP A 292 -10.78 -6.00 16.94
CA ASP A 292 -10.17 -7.29 16.60
C ASP A 292 -11.11 -8.18 15.79
N ARG A 293 -12.39 -8.26 16.16
CA ARG A 293 -13.39 -9.01 15.41
C ARG A 293 -13.58 -8.47 14.00
N THR A 294 -13.69 -7.15 13.86
CA THR A 294 -13.87 -6.50 12.56
C THR A 294 -12.60 -6.67 11.68
N ARG A 295 -11.41 -6.66 12.31
CA ARG A 295 -10.14 -6.93 11.64
C ARG A 295 -10.07 -8.36 11.11
N ALA A 296 -10.39 -9.35 11.94
CA ALA A 296 -10.35 -10.77 11.55
C ALA A 296 -11.27 -11.04 10.34
N GLU A 297 -12.49 -10.50 10.34
CA GLU A 297 -13.42 -10.61 9.22
C GLU A 297 -12.86 -9.95 7.95
N ARG A 298 -12.23 -8.78 8.06
CA ARG A 298 -11.57 -8.10 6.93
C ARG A 298 -10.45 -8.94 6.32
N GLU A 299 -9.62 -9.56 7.15
CA GLU A 299 -8.46 -10.36 6.71
C GLU A 299 -8.90 -11.66 6.04
N ALA A 300 -9.91 -12.34 6.58
CA ALA A 300 -10.47 -13.56 6.00
C ALA A 300 -11.04 -13.34 4.59
N THR A 301 -11.64 -12.18 4.33
CA THR A 301 -12.28 -11.83 3.07
C THR A 301 -11.36 -11.10 2.06
N TYR A 302 -10.05 -10.97 2.34
CA TYR A 302 -9.12 -10.28 1.42
C TYR A 302 -8.99 -11.03 0.09
N MET A 303 -9.18 -10.30 -1.04
CA MET A 303 -9.14 -10.83 -2.42
C MET A 303 -10.02 -12.07 -2.67
N ALA A 304 -11.12 -12.25 -1.93
CA ALA A 304 -11.99 -13.41 -2.05
C ALA A 304 -12.46 -13.60 -3.49
N GLU A 305 -12.88 -12.55 -4.17
CA GLU A 305 -13.39 -12.58 -5.55
C GLU A 305 -12.34 -13.12 -6.55
N ASN A 306 -11.07 -12.75 -6.37
CA ASN A 306 -9.99 -13.23 -7.24
C ASN A 306 -9.62 -14.69 -6.93
N ARG A 307 -9.62 -15.08 -5.65
CA ARG A 307 -9.35 -16.45 -5.25
C ARG A 307 -10.44 -17.39 -5.78
N ASP A 308 -11.70 -16.97 -5.70
CA ASP A 308 -12.84 -17.73 -6.23
C ASP A 308 -12.74 -17.86 -7.75
N ALA A 309 -12.44 -16.78 -8.46
CA ALA A 309 -12.23 -16.78 -9.90
C ALA A 309 -11.07 -17.69 -10.35
N ALA A 310 -10.01 -17.78 -9.54
CA ALA A 310 -8.84 -18.61 -9.79
C ALA A 310 -8.99 -20.05 -9.29
N GLY A 311 -10.06 -20.37 -8.54
CA GLY A 311 -10.21 -21.66 -7.85
C GLY A 311 -9.15 -21.88 -6.75
N ALA A 312 -8.61 -20.79 -6.18
CA ALA A 312 -7.51 -20.84 -5.23
C ALA A 312 -7.93 -21.14 -3.77
N GLY A 313 -9.25 -21.29 -3.52
CA GLY A 313 -9.79 -21.61 -2.21
C GLY A 313 -9.70 -20.48 -1.17
N GLU A 314 -9.98 -20.81 0.08
CA GLU A 314 -9.85 -19.88 1.21
C GLU A 314 -8.39 -19.68 1.59
N ARG A 315 -8.11 -18.59 2.33
CA ARG A 315 -6.78 -18.34 2.90
C ARG A 315 -6.51 -19.33 4.03
N GLU A 316 -5.33 -19.91 4.02
CA GLU A 316 -4.84 -20.75 5.11
C GLU A 316 -4.23 -19.87 6.22
N GLU A 317 -4.10 -20.40 7.44
CA GLU A 317 -3.49 -19.67 8.56
C GLU A 317 -2.06 -19.21 8.21
N SER A 318 -1.30 -20.04 7.51
CA SER A 318 0.05 -19.71 7.00
C SER A 318 0.09 -18.54 6.02
N ASP A 319 -0.99 -18.28 5.27
CA ASP A 319 -1.10 -17.15 4.36
C ASP A 319 -1.29 -15.81 5.14
N LEU A 320 -1.84 -15.89 6.37
CA LEU A 320 -2.09 -14.73 7.24
C LEU A 320 -0.86 -14.32 8.06
N GLU A 321 0.08 -15.22 8.30
CA GLU A 321 1.31 -14.98 9.07
C GLU A 321 2.40 -14.22 8.31
N SER A 322 2.06 -13.26 7.48
CA SER A 322 3.02 -12.64 6.54
C SER A 322 3.87 -11.51 7.14
N GLY A 323 3.59 -11.06 8.37
CA GLY A 323 4.19 -9.84 8.93
C GLY A 323 3.67 -8.60 8.20
N GLY A 324 2.88 -7.76 8.89
CA GLY A 324 2.18 -6.64 8.26
C GLY A 324 3.10 -5.42 8.01
N TYR A 325 2.55 -4.43 7.32
CA TYR A 325 3.21 -3.14 7.05
C TYR A 325 3.65 -2.41 8.33
N GLU A 326 3.01 -2.67 9.48
CA GLU A 326 3.40 -2.13 10.78
C GLU A 326 4.78 -2.62 11.21
N GLN A 327 5.16 -3.86 10.87
CA GLN A 327 6.50 -4.40 11.14
C GLN A 327 7.53 -3.76 10.23
N VAL A 328 7.19 -3.53 8.95
CA VAL A 328 8.06 -2.79 8.01
C VAL A 328 8.27 -1.37 8.50
N ALA A 329 7.20 -0.68 8.94
CA ALA A 329 7.30 0.67 9.49
C ALA A 329 8.15 0.74 10.75
N LEU A 330 7.98 -0.22 11.68
CA LEU A 330 8.77 -0.28 12.91
C LEU A 330 10.25 -0.56 12.62
N ALA A 331 10.55 -1.51 11.73
CA ALA A 331 11.93 -1.82 11.33
C ALA A 331 12.60 -0.60 10.67
N LEU A 332 11.87 0.12 9.81
CA LEU A 332 12.35 1.34 9.18
C LEU A 332 12.64 2.44 10.21
N MET A 333 11.73 2.66 11.17
CA MET A 333 11.94 3.64 12.25
C MET A 333 13.14 3.28 13.13
N ARG A 334 13.32 1.99 13.49
CA ARG A 334 14.46 1.51 14.27
C ARG A 334 15.78 1.71 13.52
N ALA A 335 15.81 1.31 12.24
CA ALA A 335 17.01 1.46 11.42
C ALA A 335 17.47 2.92 11.35
N ILE A 336 16.54 3.85 11.11
CA ILE A 336 16.86 5.28 11.00
C ILE A 336 17.23 5.88 12.37
N ALA A 337 16.46 5.56 13.42
CA ALA A 337 16.61 6.19 14.72
C ALA A 337 17.81 5.71 15.52
N ARG A 338 18.24 4.46 15.30
CA ARG A 338 19.24 3.78 16.12
C ARG A 338 20.43 3.28 15.33
N ASP A 339 20.47 3.54 14.02
CA ASP A 339 21.45 2.97 13.09
C ASP A 339 21.48 1.42 13.11
N GLU A 340 20.32 0.80 13.36
CA GLU A 340 20.13 -0.64 13.30
C GLU A 340 19.97 -1.08 11.86
N ARG A 341 21.10 -1.36 11.17
CA ARG A 341 21.09 -1.70 9.74
C ARG A 341 20.19 -2.88 9.44
N THR A 342 19.30 -2.71 8.49
CA THR A 342 18.36 -3.76 8.05
C THR A 342 18.11 -3.72 6.56
N GLY A 343 17.77 -4.88 5.98
CA GLY A 343 17.30 -5.01 4.61
C GLY A 343 15.77 -4.95 4.57
N LEU A 344 15.21 -4.07 3.74
CA LEU A 344 13.77 -3.94 3.53
C LEU A 344 13.45 -3.77 2.05
N ILE A 345 12.25 -4.17 1.61
CA ILE A 345 11.73 -3.84 0.28
C ILE A 345 10.86 -2.60 0.44
N LEU A 346 11.21 -1.54 -0.29
CA LEU A 346 10.65 -0.20 -0.07
C LEU A 346 10.36 0.52 -1.38
N ASP A 347 9.39 1.42 -1.36
CA ASP A 347 9.14 2.39 -2.44
C ASP A 347 10.07 3.59 -2.27
N VAL A 348 11.08 3.69 -3.12
CA VAL A 348 12.13 4.71 -3.08
C VAL A 348 12.42 5.28 -4.48
N ARG A 349 13.08 6.43 -4.53
CA ARG A 349 13.53 6.98 -5.81
C ARG A 349 14.48 6.02 -6.50
N ASN A 350 14.25 5.80 -7.80
CA ASN A 350 14.96 4.86 -8.64
C ASN A 350 16.46 5.14 -8.70
N ARG A 351 16.84 6.40 -8.82
CA ARG A 351 18.24 6.81 -9.10
C ARG A 351 18.77 6.08 -10.35
N ALA A 352 19.41 4.94 -10.17
CA ALA A 352 19.92 4.11 -11.29
C ALA A 352 19.59 2.62 -11.09
N THR A 353 18.68 2.27 -10.16
CA THR A 353 18.37 0.88 -9.79
C THR A 353 17.72 0.13 -10.96
N LEU A 354 16.66 0.71 -11.56
CA LEU A 354 16.03 0.19 -12.76
C LEU A 354 16.42 1.05 -13.95
N SER A 355 17.26 0.53 -14.82
CA SER A 355 17.80 1.25 -15.99
C SER A 355 16.76 1.69 -17.02
N VAL A 356 15.53 1.13 -16.95
CA VAL A 356 14.42 1.43 -17.88
C VAL A 356 13.59 2.63 -17.44
N LEU A 357 13.85 3.19 -16.25
CA LEU A 357 13.13 4.32 -15.67
C LEU A 357 14.10 5.47 -15.36
N ASP A 358 13.56 6.70 -15.32
CA ASP A 358 14.34 7.86 -14.90
C ASP A 358 14.69 7.83 -13.41
N ALA A 359 15.65 8.67 -13.00
CA ALA A 359 16.18 8.69 -11.64
C ALA A 359 15.17 9.14 -10.58
N ASP A 360 14.16 9.90 -10.95
CA ASP A 360 13.14 10.46 -10.04
C ASP A 360 11.90 9.57 -9.93
N ALA A 361 11.77 8.54 -10.76
CA ALA A 361 10.71 7.55 -10.64
C ALA A 361 10.80 6.84 -9.28
N VAL A 362 9.67 6.59 -8.63
CA VAL A 362 9.63 5.73 -7.45
C VAL A 362 9.45 4.28 -7.87
N VAL A 363 10.27 3.40 -7.30
CA VAL A 363 10.32 1.97 -7.58
C VAL A 363 10.28 1.17 -6.28
N GLU A 364 9.77 -0.06 -6.31
CA GLU A 364 9.72 -0.96 -5.17
C GLU A 364 10.83 -2.01 -5.31
N VAL A 365 11.86 -1.87 -4.45
CA VAL A 365 13.12 -2.63 -4.58
C VAL A 365 13.75 -2.91 -3.21
N PRO A 366 14.65 -3.91 -3.10
CA PRO A 366 15.44 -4.12 -1.90
C PRO A 366 16.31 -2.91 -1.59
N CYS A 367 16.30 -2.51 -0.32
CA CYS A 367 17.10 -1.41 0.22
C CYS A 367 17.86 -1.86 1.45
N LEU A 368 19.07 -1.36 1.63
CA LEU A 368 19.73 -1.31 2.92
C LEU A 368 19.29 -0.02 3.62
N VAL A 369 18.87 -0.11 4.87
CA VAL A 369 18.44 1.04 5.66
C VAL A 369 19.35 1.23 6.85
N ASP A 370 19.75 2.48 7.10
CA ASP A 370 20.52 2.90 8.29
C ASP A 370 20.07 4.31 8.74
N ALA A 371 20.82 4.96 9.62
CA ALA A 371 20.50 6.32 10.11
C ALA A 371 20.42 7.38 8.99
N ASN A 372 20.97 7.12 7.80
CA ASN A 372 20.93 8.03 6.65
C ASN A 372 19.71 7.75 5.73
N GLY A 373 18.87 6.78 6.07
CA GLY A 373 17.67 6.40 5.33
C GLY A 373 17.83 5.16 4.48
N ALA A 374 17.04 5.06 3.41
CA ALA A 374 17.00 3.89 2.54
C ALA A 374 17.96 4.04 1.35
N HIS A 375 18.80 3.03 1.14
CA HIS A 375 19.76 2.94 0.06
C HIS A 375 19.38 1.77 -0.86
N PRO A 376 18.84 2.02 -2.06
CA PRO A 376 18.52 0.95 -3.01
C PRO A 376 19.75 0.10 -3.32
N VAL A 377 19.57 -1.20 -3.31
CA VAL A 377 20.59 -2.15 -3.69
C VAL A 377 20.57 -2.34 -5.21
N ALA A 378 21.72 -2.52 -5.82
CA ALA A 378 21.80 -2.85 -7.24
C ALA A 378 21.05 -4.16 -7.54
N VAL A 379 20.28 -4.16 -8.60
CA VAL A 379 19.47 -5.31 -9.04
C VAL A 379 19.78 -5.64 -10.49
N ASP A 380 19.59 -6.89 -10.89
CA ASP A 380 19.70 -7.31 -12.29
C ASP A 380 18.61 -6.65 -13.15
N PRO A 381 18.81 -6.50 -14.47
CA PRO A 381 17.82 -5.96 -15.37
C PRO A 381 16.48 -6.71 -15.30
N LEU A 382 15.38 -5.97 -15.44
CA LEU A 382 14.05 -6.56 -15.53
C LEU A 382 13.93 -7.47 -16.76
N PRO A 383 13.26 -8.64 -16.66
CA PRO A 383 12.91 -9.43 -17.83
C PRO A 383 11.95 -8.65 -18.74
N TYR A 384 11.98 -8.89 -20.03
CA TYR A 384 11.22 -8.10 -21.02
C TYR A 384 9.71 -8.05 -20.75
N HIS A 385 9.14 -9.13 -20.24
CA HIS A 385 7.68 -9.12 -19.88
C HIS A 385 7.36 -8.10 -18.78
N ALA A 386 8.27 -7.92 -17.81
CA ALA A 386 8.10 -6.94 -16.73
C ALA A 386 8.40 -5.51 -17.21
N VAL A 387 9.38 -5.31 -18.09
CA VAL A 387 9.73 -4.00 -18.66
C VAL A 387 8.50 -3.33 -19.29
N GLY A 388 7.73 -4.08 -20.10
CA GLY A 388 6.53 -3.54 -20.76
C GLY A 388 5.50 -3.00 -19.77
N LEU A 389 5.19 -3.77 -18.72
CA LEU A 389 4.22 -3.35 -17.69
C LEU A 389 4.75 -2.20 -16.83
N VAL A 390 5.99 -2.29 -16.36
CA VAL A 390 6.60 -1.25 -15.50
C VAL A 390 6.65 0.08 -16.21
N THR A 391 7.07 0.13 -17.47
CA THR A 391 7.16 1.38 -18.23
C THR A 391 5.78 1.95 -18.57
N ALA A 392 4.80 1.09 -18.92
CA ALA A 392 3.44 1.52 -19.19
C ALA A 392 2.77 2.12 -17.95
N VAL A 393 2.84 1.44 -16.80
CA VAL A 393 2.24 1.92 -15.56
C VAL A 393 2.96 3.18 -15.05
N LYS A 394 4.28 3.27 -15.16
CA LYS A 394 5.00 4.49 -14.80
C LYS A 394 4.61 5.69 -15.68
N ALA A 395 4.37 5.49 -16.96
CA ALA A 395 3.85 6.53 -17.85
C ALA A 395 2.44 7.01 -17.41
N VAL A 396 1.59 6.09 -16.93
CA VAL A 396 0.29 6.42 -16.35
C VAL A 396 0.45 7.25 -15.08
N GLU A 397 1.30 6.83 -14.14
CA GLU A 397 1.57 7.57 -12.90
C GLU A 397 2.05 8.99 -13.18
N ARG A 398 2.94 9.17 -14.17
CA ARG A 398 3.42 10.51 -14.60
C ARG A 398 2.29 11.36 -15.18
N ALA A 399 1.37 10.78 -15.93
CA ALA A 399 0.20 11.49 -16.43
C ALA A 399 -0.78 11.87 -15.31
N VAL A 400 -0.93 11.05 -14.26
CA VAL A 400 -1.70 11.40 -13.06
C VAL A 400 -1.05 12.57 -12.31
N LEU A 401 0.28 12.55 -12.12
CA LEU A 401 1.01 13.65 -11.48
C LEU A 401 0.84 14.95 -12.27
N GLU A 402 0.99 14.91 -13.58
CA GLU A 402 0.78 16.06 -14.47
C GLU A 402 -0.64 16.61 -14.35
N ALA A 403 -1.65 15.73 -14.40
CA ALA A 403 -3.04 16.14 -14.25
C ALA A 403 -3.32 16.78 -12.89
N ALA A 404 -2.78 16.21 -11.82
CA ALA A 404 -2.96 16.72 -10.46
C ALA A 404 -2.31 18.09 -10.24
N GLU A 405 -1.17 18.34 -10.85
CA GLU A 405 -0.43 19.61 -10.70
C GLU A 405 -0.96 20.73 -11.61
N SER A 406 -1.29 20.38 -12.85
CA SER A 406 -1.71 21.38 -13.84
C SER A 406 -3.23 21.61 -13.87
N GLY A 407 -4.03 20.69 -13.33
CA GLY A 407 -5.49 20.66 -13.49
C GLY A 407 -5.92 20.23 -14.90
N SER A 408 -5.04 19.61 -15.69
CA SER A 408 -5.30 19.24 -17.07
C SER A 408 -6.19 18.00 -17.19
N ARG A 409 -7.40 18.20 -17.74
CA ARG A 409 -8.32 17.12 -18.10
C ARG A 409 -7.74 16.19 -19.17
N SER A 410 -7.01 16.74 -20.14
CA SER A 410 -6.39 15.94 -21.20
C SER A 410 -5.30 15.02 -20.65
N ALA A 411 -4.52 15.46 -19.64
CA ALA A 411 -3.57 14.62 -18.94
C ALA A 411 -4.27 13.48 -18.15
N ALA A 412 -5.40 13.77 -17.50
CA ALA A 412 -6.21 12.74 -16.84
C ALA A 412 -6.74 11.72 -17.84
N VAL A 413 -7.31 12.14 -18.98
CA VAL A 413 -7.75 11.22 -20.05
C VAL A 413 -6.58 10.36 -20.54
N ARG A 414 -5.38 10.96 -20.71
CA ARG A 414 -4.18 10.23 -21.13
C ARG A 414 -3.77 9.18 -20.10
N ALA A 415 -3.86 9.49 -18.79
CA ALA A 415 -3.56 8.54 -17.72
C ALA A 415 -4.45 7.27 -17.85
N PHE A 416 -5.76 7.45 -18.01
CA PHE A 416 -6.66 6.30 -18.21
C PHE A 416 -6.37 5.57 -19.53
N ALA A 417 -6.21 6.30 -20.64
CA ALA A 417 -6.05 5.70 -21.97
C ALA A 417 -4.75 4.91 -22.16
N LEU A 418 -3.69 5.26 -21.41
CA LEU A 418 -2.40 4.55 -21.43
C LEU A 418 -2.34 3.36 -20.47
N HIS A 419 -3.31 3.23 -19.56
CA HIS A 419 -3.27 2.14 -18.60
C HIS A 419 -3.55 0.79 -19.29
N PRO A 420 -2.73 -0.26 -19.07
CA PRO A 420 -2.91 -1.56 -19.74
C PRO A 420 -4.29 -2.22 -19.53
N LEU A 421 -5.01 -1.84 -18.48
CA LEU A 421 -6.35 -2.38 -18.15
C LEU A 421 -7.50 -1.47 -18.66
N VAL A 422 -7.21 -0.45 -19.49
CA VAL A 422 -8.20 0.39 -20.15
C VAL A 422 -7.93 0.34 -21.65
N ASP A 423 -8.83 -0.28 -22.38
CA ASP A 423 -8.63 -0.69 -23.78
C ASP A 423 -9.12 0.35 -24.82
N SER A 424 -9.57 1.54 -24.38
CA SER A 424 -10.21 2.52 -25.28
C SER A 424 -10.09 3.94 -24.78
N VAL A 425 -9.68 4.87 -25.68
CA VAL A 425 -9.70 6.32 -25.40
C VAL A 425 -11.15 6.81 -25.13
N THR A 426 -12.14 6.20 -25.78
CA THR A 426 -13.55 6.54 -25.54
C THR A 426 -13.96 6.16 -24.12
N VAL A 427 -13.57 4.98 -23.64
CA VAL A 427 -13.77 4.56 -22.25
C VAL A 427 -13.03 5.50 -21.30
N ALA A 428 -11.77 5.82 -21.58
CA ALA A 428 -10.99 6.75 -20.76
C ALA A 428 -11.69 8.12 -20.57
N ARG A 429 -12.28 8.67 -21.62
CA ARG A 429 -13.06 9.91 -21.53
C ARG A 429 -14.31 9.76 -20.64
N ARG A 430 -15.05 8.65 -20.77
CA ARG A 430 -16.22 8.36 -19.93
C ARG A 430 -15.83 8.16 -18.47
N LEU A 431 -14.71 7.53 -18.21
CA LEU A 431 -14.17 7.36 -16.85
C LEU A 431 -13.88 8.72 -16.21
N VAL A 432 -13.19 9.64 -16.91
CA VAL A 432 -12.93 10.99 -16.39
C VAL A 432 -14.23 11.70 -16.04
N GLU A 433 -15.24 11.67 -16.93
CA GLU A 433 -16.54 12.30 -16.65
C GLU A 433 -17.23 11.63 -15.45
N GLY A 434 -17.36 10.30 -15.44
CA GLY A 434 -18.02 9.58 -14.36
C GLY A 434 -17.35 9.82 -13.01
N TYR A 435 -16.01 9.84 -12.95
CA TYR A 435 -15.30 10.15 -11.71
C TYR A 435 -15.48 11.60 -11.27
N ARG A 436 -15.54 12.56 -12.18
CA ARG A 436 -15.82 13.96 -11.85
C ARG A 436 -17.23 14.18 -11.31
N GLU A 437 -18.21 13.42 -11.81
CA GLU A 437 -19.59 13.47 -11.32
C GLU A 437 -19.71 12.97 -9.86
N VAL A 438 -19.01 11.88 -9.52
CA VAL A 438 -19.10 11.27 -8.20
C VAL A 438 -18.10 11.83 -7.17
N HIS A 439 -17.06 12.54 -7.63
CA HIS A 439 -16.02 13.11 -6.77
C HIS A 439 -15.90 14.63 -6.94
N PRO A 440 -16.56 15.44 -6.10
CA PRO A 440 -16.44 16.89 -6.15
C PRO A 440 -14.97 17.39 -6.05
N GLY A 441 -14.10 16.65 -5.39
CA GLY A 441 -12.68 16.95 -5.29
C GLY A 441 -11.90 16.90 -6.60
N LEU A 442 -12.49 16.39 -7.70
CA LEU A 442 -11.91 16.37 -9.04
C LEU A 442 -12.33 17.58 -9.90
N ALA A 443 -13.08 18.53 -9.36
CA ALA A 443 -13.47 19.76 -10.09
C ALA A 443 -12.25 20.58 -10.57
N TYR A 444 -11.08 20.41 -9.98
CA TYR A 444 -9.85 21.08 -10.45
C TYR A 444 -9.42 20.65 -11.87
N LEU A 445 -9.90 19.50 -12.38
CA LEU A 445 -9.63 18.99 -13.74
C LEU A 445 -10.46 19.70 -14.82
N ASP A 446 -10.75 20.98 -14.67
CA ASP A 446 -11.53 21.77 -15.64
C ASP A 446 -10.65 22.47 -16.69
N ARG A 447 -9.34 22.46 -16.50
CA ARG A 447 -8.42 23.03 -17.45
C ARG A 447 -8.27 22.13 -18.67
N PRO A 448 -8.34 22.69 -19.89
CA PRO A 448 -8.24 21.92 -21.13
C PRO A 448 -6.93 21.17 -21.30
#